data_ff9a8fdefac4e3a890140073bb514621
#
_entry.id   ff9a8fdefac4e3a890140073bb514621
#
_cell.length_a   1.000
_cell.length_b   1.000
_cell.length_c   1.000
_cell.angle_alpha   90.00
_cell.angle_beta   90.00
_cell.angle_gamma   90.00
#
_symmetry.space_group_name_H-M   'P 1'
#
loop_
_entity.id
_entity.type
_entity.pdbx_description
1 polymer ?
#
loop_
_entity_poly.entity_id
_entity_poly.type
_entity_poly.pdbx_seq_one_letter_code
_entity_poly.pdbx_strand_id
1 'polypeptide(L)'
;MFLTIKNIPKVSWSSHETFNLKPKLSTLFFLCFGLILFGFGEALVVISFIGNSPWTLMAQGISINSGLSIGIVTFIVSVVVLSSWFFLKQKPGLGTIFNIVIIAAMLDITIALIPTPETYIMKLLMAAVGVMIVGVGSGIYLIANLGPGPRDGLMTGLQKKTNLPIAAVRAFIEISVASVGWYLGGTIGVGTLMFAFGIGPCIAFSLYIINRMMN
;
A
#
# COMPACT_ATOMS: atom_id res chain seq x y z
N MET A 1 7.94 20.59 9.66
CA MET A 1 6.59 20.54 10.27
C MET A 1 5.59 19.75 9.47
N PHE A 2 5.86 19.40 8.19
CA PHE A 2 4.96 18.61 7.31
C PHE A 2 5.00 17.09 7.55
N LEU A 3 6.02 16.56 8.21
CA LEU A 3 6.26 15.12 8.38
C LEU A 3 5.63 14.49 9.64
N THR A 4 4.95 15.28 10.46
CA THR A 4 4.37 14.82 11.73
C THR A 4 2.84 14.96 11.75
N ILE A 5 2.16 14.31 10.79
CA ILE A 5 0.70 14.16 10.91
C ILE A 5 0.44 13.05 11.93
N LYS A 6 0.11 13.45 13.16
CA LYS A 6 -0.22 12.53 14.26
C LYS A 6 -1.59 11.88 14.10
N ASN A 7 -2.51 12.51 13.36
CA ASN A 7 -3.87 12.02 13.15
C ASN A 7 -4.28 12.17 11.69
N ILE A 8 -5.00 11.18 11.15
CA ILE A 8 -5.59 11.27 9.83
C ILE A 8 -6.69 12.34 9.86
N PRO A 9 -6.66 13.34 8.96
CA PRO A 9 -7.68 14.39 8.93
C PRO A 9 -9.05 13.79 8.58
N LYS A 10 -10.10 14.32 9.20
CA LYS A 10 -11.48 14.00 8.85
C LYS A 10 -12.03 15.13 7.99
N VAL A 11 -12.57 14.80 6.83
CA VAL A 11 -13.17 15.71 5.87
C VAL A 11 -14.65 15.34 5.65
N SER A 12 -15.39 16.14 4.90
CA SER A 12 -16.85 15.98 4.69
C SER A 12 -17.29 14.61 4.17
N TRP A 13 -16.44 13.94 3.42
CA TRP A 13 -16.69 12.60 2.87
C TRP A 13 -16.08 11.46 3.69
N SER A 14 -15.33 11.72 4.76
CA SER A 14 -14.81 10.68 5.65
C SER A 14 -15.96 9.95 6.36
N SER A 15 -15.81 8.65 6.57
CA SER A 15 -16.72 7.91 7.43
C SER A 15 -16.50 8.31 8.89
N HIS A 16 -17.59 8.48 9.63
CA HIS A 16 -17.54 8.77 11.07
C HIS A 16 -16.98 7.57 11.85
N GLU A 17 -17.32 6.35 11.38
CA GLU A 17 -16.92 5.08 12.00
C GLU A 17 -16.10 4.25 11.03
N THR A 18 -15.06 3.60 11.56
CA THR A 18 -14.16 2.74 10.77
C THR A 18 -14.86 1.47 10.24
N PHE A 19 -15.88 0.98 10.96
CA PHE A 19 -16.62 -0.25 10.61
C PHE A 19 -18.01 0.05 10.04
N ASN A 20 -18.17 1.18 9.36
CA ASN A 20 -19.41 1.54 8.70
C ASN A 20 -19.64 0.64 7.48
N LEU A 21 -20.71 -0.17 7.53
CA LEU A 21 -21.13 -1.04 6.42
C LEU A 21 -22.03 -0.34 5.40
N LYS A 22 -22.51 0.87 5.71
CA LYS A 22 -23.35 1.69 4.83
C LYS A 22 -22.76 3.10 4.70
N PRO A 23 -21.54 3.23 4.17
CA PRO A 23 -20.91 4.53 3.99
C PRO A 23 -21.63 5.36 2.92
N LYS A 24 -21.40 6.67 2.94
CA LYS A 24 -21.88 7.55 1.86
C LYS A 24 -21.23 7.13 0.53
N LEU A 25 -21.96 7.35 -0.57
CA LEU A 25 -21.45 7.04 -1.92
C LEU A 25 -20.13 7.80 -2.22
N SER A 26 -20.03 9.05 -1.76
CA SER A 26 -18.80 9.83 -1.88
C SER A 26 -17.60 9.19 -1.16
N THR A 27 -17.84 8.63 0.05
CA THR A 27 -16.79 7.92 0.80
C THR A 27 -16.29 6.69 0.04
N LEU A 28 -17.23 5.91 -0.53
CA LEU A 28 -16.87 4.74 -1.36
C LEU A 28 -16.12 5.16 -2.63
N PHE A 29 -16.57 6.22 -3.29
CA PHE A 29 -15.90 6.75 -4.48
C PHE A 29 -14.44 7.10 -4.19
N PHE A 30 -14.18 7.91 -3.15
CA PHE A 30 -12.82 8.30 -2.78
C PHE A 30 -11.99 7.13 -2.27
N LEU A 31 -12.60 6.16 -1.55
CA LEU A 31 -11.93 4.92 -1.18
C LEU A 31 -11.43 4.17 -2.41
N CYS A 32 -12.33 3.86 -3.35
CA CYS A 32 -11.97 3.11 -4.55
C CYS A 32 -10.96 3.87 -5.40
N PHE A 33 -11.15 5.17 -5.59
CA PHE A 33 -10.22 6.01 -6.34
C PHE A 33 -8.82 6.02 -5.72
N GLY A 34 -8.71 6.16 -4.40
CA GLY A 34 -7.44 6.09 -3.68
C GLY A 34 -6.75 4.73 -3.83
N LEU A 35 -7.52 3.62 -3.77
CA LEU A 35 -6.99 2.27 -3.92
C LEU A 35 -6.58 1.96 -5.37
N ILE A 36 -7.30 2.49 -6.36
CA ILE A 36 -6.93 2.42 -7.78
C ILE A 36 -5.59 3.13 -8.00
N LEU A 37 -5.44 4.35 -7.50
CA LEU A 37 -4.16 5.08 -7.58
C LEU A 37 -3.04 4.32 -6.87
N PHE A 38 -3.33 3.74 -5.70
CA PHE A 38 -2.33 2.95 -4.98
C PHE A 38 -1.83 1.78 -5.82
N GLY A 39 -2.74 0.94 -6.32
CA GLY A 39 -2.38 -0.24 -7.14
C GLY A 39 -1.70 0.15 -8.46
N PHE A 40 -2.15 1.23 -9.10
CA PHE A 40 -1.51 1.79 -10.30
C PHE A 40 -0.07 2.24 -10.03
N GLY A 41 0.15 3.00 -8.96
CA GLY A 41 1.49 3.45 -8.59
C GLY A 41 2.43 2.31 -8.22
N GLU A 42 1.95 1.30 -7.46
CA GLU A 42 2.73 0.08 -7.17
C GLU A 42 3.12 -0.65 -8.47
N ALA A 43 2.21 -0.75 -9.43
CA ALA A 43 2.50 -1.37 -10.71
C ALA A 43 3.58 -0.60 -11.50
N LEU A 44 3.57 0.73 -11.49
CA LEU A 44 4.63 1.53 -12.12
C LEU A 44 6.00 1.26 -11.48
N VAL A 45 6.05 1.10 -10.17
CA VAL A 45 7.29 0.72 -9.47
C VAL A 45 7.75 -0.67 -9.93
N VAL A 46 6.85 -1.64 -10.07
CA VAL A 46 7.17 -2.99 -10.59
C VAL A 46 7.70 -2.93 -12.01
N ILE A 47 7.01 -2.22 -12.91
CA ILE A 47 7.37 -2.10 -14.33
C ILE A 47 8.71 -1.39 -14.53
N SER A 48 9.12 -0.55 -13.59
CA SER A 48 10.43 0.12 -13.64
C SER A 48 11.62 -0.85 -13.57
N PHE A 49 11.46 -2.03 -13.01
CA PHE A 49 12.51 -3.05 -12.81
C PHE A 49 13.76 -2.56 -12.07
N ILE A 50 13.68 -1.52 -11.25
CA ILE A 50 14.80 -0.99 -10.46
C ILE A 50 14.62 -1.19 -8.95
N GLY A 51 13.64 -2.02 -8.56
CA GLY A 51 13.34 -2.38 -7.18
C GLY A 51 11.92 -2.06 -6.76
N ASN A 52 11.35 -2.87 -5.87
CA ASN A 52 9.95 -2.85 -5.46
C ASN A 52 9.78 -2.48 -3.98
N SER A 53 8.55 -2.14 -3.59
CA SER A 53 8.19 -2.07 -2.17
C SER A 53 8.36 -3.44 -1.50
N PRO A 54 8.62 -3.52 -0.19
CA PRO A 54 8.90 -4.79 0.50
C PRO A 54 7.87 -5.89 0.23
N TRP A 55 6.59 -5.57 0.29
CA TRP A 55 5.51 -6.53 0.08
C TRP A 55 5.34 -6.92 -1.39
N THR A 56 5.50 -5.98 -2.30
CA THR A 56 5.43 -6.26 -3.74
C THR A 56 6.68 -7.00 -4.22
N LEU A 57 7.82 -6.76 -3.57
CA LEU A 57 9.04 -7.57 -3.74
C LEU A 57 8.81 -9.04 -3.38
N MET A 58 8.15 -9.30 -2.24
CA MET A 58 7.78 -10.66 -1.85
C MET A 58 6.77 -11.27 -2.84
N ALA A 59 5.76 -10.51 -3.25
CA ALA A 59 4.78 -10.97 -4.22
C ALA A 59 5.45 -11.31 -5.56
N GLN A 60 6.39 -10.47 -6.03
CA GLN A 60 7.18 -10.73 -7.23
C GLN A 60 8.02 -12.01 -7.10
N GLY A 61 8.72 -12.18 -5.97
CA GLY A 61 9.53 -13.39 -5.73
C GLY A 61 8.67 -14.68 -5.76
N ILE A 62 7.50 -14.66 -5.13
CA ILE A 62 6.55 -15.77 -5.17
C ILE A 62 6.01 -15.97 -6.60
N SER A 63 5.68 -14.90 -7.31
CA SER A 63 5.21 -14.92 -8.71
C SER A 63 6.22 -15.63 -9.63
N ILE A 64 7.49 -15.31 -9.52
CA ILE A 64 8.58 -15.92 -10.31
C ILE A 64 8.62 -17.43 -10.10
N ASN A 65 8.44 -17.91 -8.87
CA ASN A 65 8.54 -19.34 -8.53
C ASN A 65 7.23 -20.12 -8.75
N SER A 66 6.08 -19.46 -8.71
CA SER A 66 4.77 -20.10 -8.83
C SER A 66 4.16 -20.02 -10.23
N GLY A 67 4.63 -19.09 -11.08
CA GLY A 67 4.03 -18.79 -12.39
C GLY A 67 2.72 -18.01 -12.31
N LEU A 68 2.27 -17.62 -11.11
CA LEU A 68 1.08 -16.79 -10.93
C LEU A 68 1.42 -15.31 -11.19
N SER A 69 0.42 -14.49 -11.55
CA SER A 69 0.63 -13.04 -11.69
C SER A 69 0.95 -12.37 -10.35
N ILE A 70 1.62 -11.22 -10.39
CA ILE A 70 1.98 -10.47 -9.17
C ILE A 70 0.71 -10.02 -8.43
N GLY A 71 -0.37 -9.65 -9.14
CA GLY A 71 -1.64 -9.28 -8.54
C GLY A 71 -2.31 -10.46 -7.83
N ILE A 72 -2.37 -11.65 -8.47
CA ILE A 72 -2.91 -12.86 -7.82
C ILE A 72 -2.12 -13.19 -6.56
N VAL A 73 -0.79 -13.16 -6.61
CA VAL A 73 0.05 -13.40 -5.43
C VAL A 73 -0.21 -12.34 -4.35
N THR A 74 -0.31 -11.06 -4.73
CA THR A 74 -0.63 -9.97 -3.79
C THR A 74 -1.98 -10.19 -3.13
N PHE A 75 -2.98 -10.65 -3.88
CA PHE A 75 -4.29 -11.02 -3.33
C PHE A 75 -4.16 -12.15 -2.30
N ILE A 76 -3.50 -13.25 -2.66
CA ILE A 76 -3.31 -14.42 -1.78
C ILE A 76 -2.56 -14.03 -0.50
N VAL A 77 -1.45 -13.32 -0.63
CA VAL A 77 -0.67 -12.83 0.52
C VAL A 77 -1.51 -11.93 1.42
N SER A 78 -2.32 -11.04 0.83
CA SER A 78 -3.20 -10.16 1.59
C SER A 78 -4.27 -10.92 2.36
N VAL A 79 -4.83 -11.99 1.79
CA VAL A 79 -5.79 -12.88 2.47
C VAL A 79 -5.12 -13.64 3.61
N VAL A 80 -3.89 -14.15 3.40
CA VAL A 80 -3.12 -14.83 4.45
C VAL A 80 -2.81 -13.86 5.60
N VAL A 81 -2.38 -12.63 5.27
CA VAL A 81 -2.14 -11.60 6.28
C VAL A 81 -3.42 -11.23 7.02
N LEU A 82 -4.54 -11.08 6.31
CA LEU A 82 -5.83 -10.82 6.94
C LEU A 82 -6.26 -11.96 7.88
N SER A 83 -5.99 -13.22 7.51
CA SER A 83 -6.30 -14.37 8.37
C SER A 83 -5.56 -14.31 9.71
N SER A 84 -4.35 -13.74 9.75
CA SER A 84 -3.59 -13.52 10.98
C SER A 84 -4.28 -12.54 11.96
N TRP A 85 -5.18 -11.68 11.47
CA TRP A 85 -5.92 -10.74 12.31
C TRP A 85 -6.84 -11.41 13.32
N PHE A 86 -7.28 -12.63 13.02
CA PHE A 86 -8.03 -13.42 13.99
C PHE A 86 -7.27 -13.60 15.30
N PHE A 87 -5.97 -13.93 15.22
CA PHE A 87 -5.10 -14.08 16.38
C PHE A 87 -4.70 -12.73 17.04
N LEU A 88 -4.79 -11.64 16.27
CA LEU A 88 -4.47 -10.29 16.72
C LEU A 88 -5.71 -9.52 17.19
N LYS A 89 -6.90 -10.14 17.16
CA LYS A 89 -8.19 -9.54 17.53
C LYS A 89 -8.45 -8.21 16.79
N GLN A 90 -7.97 -8.09 15.55
CA GLN A 90 -8.26 -6.95 14.68
C GLN A 90 -9.55 -7.25 13.91
N LYS A 91 -10.30 -6.19 13.57
CA LYS A 91 -11.54 -6.32 12.79
C LYS A 91 -11.34 -5.71 11.39
N PRO A 92 -11.64 -6.44 10.30
CA PRO A 92 -11.59 -5.87 8.96
C PRO A 92 -12.79 -4.94 8.72
N GLY A 93 -12.52 -3.81 8.06
CA GLY A 93 -13.56 -2.92 7.55
C GLY A 93 -13.79 -3.12 6.05
N LEU A 94 -14.74 -2.37 5.46
CA LEU A 94 -14.96 -2.37 4.01
C LEU A 94 -13.70 -1.97 3.25
N GLY A 95 -12.98 -0.96 3.76
CA GLY A 95 -11.71 -0.52 3.17
C GLY A 95 -10.65 -1.63 3.13
N THR A 96 -10.62 -2.52 4.13
CA THR A 96 -9.71 -3.67 4.15
C THR A 96 -10.00 -4.64 3.01
N ILE A 97 -11.28 -4.95 2.76
CA ILE A 97 -11.69 -5.87 1.69
C ILE A 97 -11.43 -5.25 0.31
N PHE A 98 -11.83 -3.99 0.11
CA PHE A 98 -11.57 -3.28 -1.15
C PHE A 98 -10.08 -3.13 -1.43
N ASN A 99 -9.25 -2.91 -0.39
CA ASN A 99 -7.79 -2.83 -0.53
C ASN A 99 -7.22 -4.11 -1.14
N ILE A 100 -7.62 -5.28 -0.64
CA ILE A 100 -7.16 -6.59 -1.15
C ILE A 100 -7.51 -6.77 -2.63
N VAL A 101 -8.75 -6.47 -3.00
CA VAL A 101 -9.26 -6.74 -4.35
C VAL A 101 -8.75 -5.70 -5.35
N ILE A 102 -8.90 -4.41 -5.04
CA ILE A 102 -8.61 -3.34 -6.00
C ILE A 102 -7.12 -3.23 -6.27
N ILE A 103 -6.26 -3.28 -5.24
CA ILE A 103 -4.81 -3.18 -5.45
C ILE A 103 -4.30 -4.37 -6.26
N ALA A 104 -4.74 -5.58 -5.96
CA ALA A 104 -4.34 -6.77 -6.70
C ALA A 104 -4.77 -6.71 -8.18
N ALA A 105 -6.01 -6.31 -8.45
CA ALA A 105 -6.51 -6.14 -9.80
C ALA A 105 -5.76 -5.04 -10.57
N MET A 106 -5.53 -3.89 -9.94
CA MET A 106 -4.81 -2.78 -10.56
C MET A 106 -3.36 -3.10 -10.87
N LEU A 107 -2.68 -3.89 -10.03
CA LEU A 107 -1.35 -4.40 -10.33
C LEU A 107 -1.33 -5.15 -11.67
N ASP A 108 -2.16 -6.17 -11.81
CA ASP A 108 -2.16 -7.01 -13.01
C ASP A 108 -2.63 -6.25 -14.26
N ILE A 109 -3.70 -5.45 -14.14
CA ILE A 109 -4.20 -4.64 -15.26
C ILE A 109 -3.12 -3.67 -15.75
N THR A 110 -2.46 -2.96 -14.83
CA THR A 110 -1.47 -1.96 -15.19
C THR A 110 -0.21 -2.60 -15.77
N ILE A 111 0.27 -3.70 -15.19
CA ILE A 111 1.45 -4.44 -15.70
C ILE A 111 1.18 -4.97 -17.12
N ALA A 112 -0.05 -5.39 -17.41
CA ALA A 112 -0.42 -5.88 -18.75
C ALA A 112 -0.54 -4.76 -19.79
N LEU A 113 -0.85 -3.53 -19.39
CA LEU A 113 -1.12 -2.41 -20.30
C LEU A 113 0.09 -1.50 -20.55
N ILE A 114 1.00 -1.36 -19.58
CA ILE A 114 2.11 -0.41 -19.66
C ILE A 114 3.41 -1.15 -19.98
N PRO A 115 4.08 -0.79 -21.09
CA PRO A 115 5.36 -1.39 -21.45
C PRO A 115 6.48 -0.95 -20.50
N THR A 116 7.45 -1.83 -20.33
CA THR A 116 8.67 -1.55 -19.54
C THR A 116 9.51 -0.47 -20.23
N PRO A 117 9.96 0.56 -19.51
CA PRO A 117 10.83 1.58 -20.08
C PRO A 117 12.21 1.02 -20.43
N GLU A 118 12.75 1.44 -21.56
CA GLU A 118 14.05 0.94 -22.06
C GLU A 118 15.23 1.59 -21.32
N THR A 119 15.20 2.91 -21.14
CA THR A 119 16.32 3.64 -20.56
C THR A 119 16.25 3.68 -19.03
N TYR A 120 17.43 3.65 -18.38
CA TYR A 120 17.52 3.72 -16.92
C TYR A 120 16.88 4.99 -16.34
N ILE A 121 17.02 6.12 -17.05
CA ILE A 121 16.40 7.40 -16.62
C ILE A 121 14.88 7.28 -16.61
N MET A 122 14.27 6.69 -17.65
CA MET A 122 12.82 6.48 -17.69
C MET A 122 12.37 5.50 -16.58
N LYS A 123 13.16 4.46 -16.30
CA LYS A 123 12.89 3.55 -15.16
C LYS A 123 12.89 4.30 -13.83
N LEU A 124 13.87 5.18 -13.62
CA LEU A 124 13.97 6.00 -12.42
C LEU A 124 12.79 6.96 -12.27
N LEU A 125 12.42 7.65 -13.35
CA LEU A 125 11.27 8.56 -13.38
C LEU A 125 9.96 7.80 -13.14
N MET A 126 9.78 6.64 -13.77
CA MET A 126 8.59 5.80 -13.57
C MET A 126 8.46 5.34 -12.12
N ALA A 127 9.54 4.89 -11.50
CA ALA A 127 9.54 4.51 -10.08
C ALA A 127 9.22 5.71 -9.18
N ALA A 128 9.82 6.89 -9.45
CA ALA A 128 9.55 8.10 -8.67
C ALA A 128 8.09 8.52 -8.75
N VAL A 129 7.53 8.56 -9.97
CA VAL A 129 6.10 8.86 -10.20
C VAL A 129 5.23 7.79 -9.53
N GLY A 130 5.59 6.52 -9.63
CA GLY A 130 4.89 5.43 -8.97
C GLY A 130 4.81 5.64 -7.45
N VAL A 131 5.93 5.93 -6.79
CA VAL A 131 5.96 6.20 -5.33
C VAL A 131 5.10 7.40 -4.95
N MET A 132 5.13 8.49 -5.74
CA MET A 132 4.27 9.65 -5.51
C MET A 132 2.78 9.30 -5.62
N ILE A 133 2.39 8.54 -6.64
CA ILE A 133 1.02 8.11 -6.86
C ILE A 133 0.55 7.18 -5.74
N VAL A 134 1.39 6.23 -5.29
CA VAL A 134 1.09 5.39 -4.11
C VAL A 134 0.85 6.26 -2.89
N GLY A 135 1.67 7.29 -2.68
CA GLY A 135 1.51 8.22 -1.55
C GLY A 135 0.20 8.99 -1.59
N VAL A 136 -0.18 9.50 -2.77
CA VAL A 136 -1.46 10.20 -2.98
C VAL A 136 -2.63 9.25 -2.77
N GLY A 137 -2.60 8.07 -3.40
CA GLY A 137 -3.63 7.04 -3.25
C GLY A 137 -3.80 6.60 -1.79
N SER A 138 -2.67 6.41 -1.08
CA SER A 138 -2.66 6.08 0.35
C SER A 138 -3.35 7.15 1.19
N GLY A 139 -3.03 8.43 0.96
CA GLY A 139 -3.66 9.54 1.69
C GLY A 139 -5.17 9.58 1.49
N ILE A 140 -5.64 9.40 0.25
CA ILE A 140 -7.07 9.41 -0.08
C ILE A 140 -7.80 8.24 0.60
N TYR A 141 -7.30 7.00 0.46
CA TYR A 141 -8.01 5.85 1.04
C TYR A 141 -8.01 5.88 2.59
N LEU A 142 -6.93 6.37 3.21
CA LEU A 142 -6.86 6.50 4.67
C LEU A 142 -7.88 7.50 5.21
N ILE A 143 -8.10 8.62 4.51
CA ILE A 143 -9.11 9.63 4.87
C ILE A 143 -10.54 9.07 4.78
N ALA A 144 -10.80 8.10 3.90
CA ALA A 144 -12.10 7.45 3.82
C ALA A 144 -12.52 6.78 5.14
N ASN A 145 -11.55 6.38 5.99
CA ASN A 145 -11.76 5.81 7.32
C ASN A 145 -12.73 4.61 7.34
N LEU A 146 -12.55 3.68 6.41
CA LEU A 146 -13.36 2.45 6.30
C LEU A 146 -12.59 1.17 6.63
N GLY A 147 -11.51 1.30 7.38
CA GLY A 147 -10.63 0.23 7.81
C GLY A 147 -9.24 0.30 7.19
N PRO A 148 -8.22 -0.11 7.92
CA PRO A 148 -6.84 -0.13 7.43
C PRO A 148 -6.64 -1.26 6.42
N GLY A 149 -5.61 -1.15 5.59
CA GLY A 149 -5.15 -2.25 4.75
C GLY A 149 -4.69 -3.46 5.57
N PRO A 150 -4.66 -4.67 4.99
CA PRO A 150 -4.26 -5.90 5.71
C PRO A 150 -2.90 -5.77 6.40
N ARG A 151 -1.93 -5.17 5.71
CA ARG A 151 -0.56 -4.95 6.21
C ARG A 151 -0.52 -4.00 7.39
N ASP A 152 -1.26 -2.90 7.33
CA ASP A 152 -1.32 -1.90 8.40
C ASP A 152 -1.98 -2.47 9.67
N GLY A 153 -3.04 -3.26 9.49
CA GLY A 153 -3.70 -3.94 10.61
C GLY A 153 -2.84 -5.03 11.25
N LEU A 154 -2.01 -5.74 10.47
CA LEU A 154 -1.00 -6.66 11.00
C LEU A 154 -0.01 -5.89 11.90
N MET A 155 0.54 -4.77 11.40
CA MET A 155 1.51 -3.96 12.15
C MET A 155 0.90 -3.40 13.44
N THR A 156 -0.29 -2.84 13.37
CA THR A 156 -0.99 -2.29 14.54
C THR A 156 -1.44 -3.38 15.52
N GLY A 157 -1.84 -4.55 15.02
CA GLY A 157 -2.20 -5.70 15.85
C GLY A 157 -0.99 -6.25 16.62
N LEU A 158 0.14 -6.41 15.94
CA LEU A 158 1.39 -6.84 16.58
C LEU A 158 1.91 -5.79 17.58
N GLN A 159 1.84 -4.51 17.23
CA GLN A 159 2.21 -3.42 18.13
C GLN A 159 1.42 -3.50 19.45
N LYS A 160 0.09 -3.69 19.37
CA LYS A 160 -0.76 -3.83 20.56
C LYS A 160 -0.44 -5.09 21.39
N LYS A 161 -0.06 -6.18 20.74
CA LYS A 161 0.22 -7.46 21.39
C LYS A 161 1.61 -7.50 22.04
N THR A 162 2.59 -6.83 21.41
CA THR A 162 4.00 -6.87 21.88
C THR A 162 4.39 -5.65 22.71
N ASN A 163 3.58 -4.59 22.72
CA ASN A 163 3.90 -3.28 23.30
C ASN A 163 5.18 -2.63 22.76
N LEU A 164 5.69 -3.09 21.61
CA LEU A 164 6.85 -2.49 20.95
C LEU A 164 6.42 -1.19 20.21
N PRO A 165 7.35 -0.26 19.99
CA PRO A 165 7.08 0.90 19.16
C PRO A 165 6.65 0.49 17.75
N ILE A 166 5.62 1.14 17.20
CA ILE A 166 5.08 0.82 15.86
C ILE A 166 6.17 0.86 14.77
N ALA A 167 7.14 1.77 14.89
CA ALA A 167 8.25 1.87 13.95
C ALA A 167 9.15 0.61 13.97
N ALA A 168 9.40 0.03 15.14
CA ALA A 168 10.18 -1.21 15.27
C ALA A 168 9.43 -2.41 14.70
N VAL A 169 8.12 -2.53 14.99
CA VAL A 169 7.27 -3.60 14.43
C VAL A 169 7.22 -3.49 12.90
N ARG A 170 7.03 -2.28 12.38
CA ARG A 170 7.01 -2.01 10.94
C ARG A 170 8.34 -2.37 10.29
N ALA A 171 9.46 -1.88 10.82
CA ALA A 171 10.78 -2.16 10.29
C ALA A 171 11.08 -3.68 10.29
N PHE A 172 10.76 -4.38 11.37
CA PHE A 172 10.95 -5.82 11.46
C PHE A 172 10.15 -6.58 10.39
N ILE A 173 8.85 -6.26 10.23
CA ILE A 173 8.00 -6.90 9.22
C ILE A 173 8.52 -6.57 7.81
N GLU A 174 8.78 -5.31 7.50
CA GLU A 174 9.21 -4.89 6.18
C GLU A 174 10.56 -5.50 5.78
N ILE A 175 11.52 -5.56 6.71
CA ILE A 175 12.81 -6.21 6.48
C ILE A 175 12.62 -7.72 6.26
N SER A 176 11.81 -8.39 7.09
CA SER A 176 11.55 -9.82 6.96
C SER A 176 10.90 -10.16 5.62
N VAL A 177 9.87 -9.41 5.24
CA VAL A 177 9.15 -9.59 3.97
C VAL A 177 10.05 -9.30 2.77
N ALA A 178 10.85 -8.24 2.83
CA ALA A 178 11.81 -7.91 1.78
C ALA A 178 12.90 -8.99 1.64
N SER A 179 13.42 -9.51 2.76
CA SER A 179 14.42 -10.57 2.75
C SER A 179 13.89 -11.85 2.10
N VAL A 180 12.66 -12.25 2.43
CA VAL A 180 11.99 -13.40 1.81
C VAL A 180 11.78 -13.15 0.31
N GLY A 181 11.28 -11.97 -0.06
CA GLY A 181 11.06 -11.61 -1.46
C GLY A 181 12.35 -11.62 -2.28
N TRP A 182 13.43 -11.09 -1.72
CA TRP A 182 14.74 -11.11 -2.36
C TRP A 182 15.29 -12.54 -2.51
N TYR A 183 15.20 -13.36 -1.48
CA TYR A 183 15.61 -14.76 -1.52
C TYR A 183 14.87 -15.55 -2.62
N LEU A 184 13.60 -15.21 -2.84
CA LEU A 184 12.77 -15.81 -3.90
C LEU A 184 13.00 -15.21 -5.29
N GLY A 185 13.96 -14.29 -5.46
CA GLY A 185 14.31 -13.71 -6.75
C GLY A 185 13.62 -12.39 -7.08
N GLY A 186 12.93 -11.78 -6.12
CA GLY A 186 12.33 -10.44 -6.30
C GLY A 186 13.42 -9.37 -6.45
N THR A 187 13.10 -8.28 -7.13
CA THR A 187 14.03 -7.21 -7.50
C THR A 187 14.19 -6.18 -6.40
N ILE A 188 15.37 -6.16 -5.75
CA ILE A 188 15.81 -5.07 -4.86
C ILE A 188 16.67 -4.09 -5.65
N GLY A 189 16.53 -2.79 -5.38
CA GLY A 189 17.34 -1.76 -6.01
C GLY A 189 17.01 -0.36 -5.57
N VAL A 190 17.36 0.62 -6.40
CA VAL A 190 17.14 2.05 -6.13
C VAL A 190 15.64 2.33 -5.91
N GLY A 191 14.75 1.68 -6.66
CA GLY A 191 13.30 1.80 -6.49
C GLY A 191 12.84 1.39 -5.08
N THR A 192 13.45 0.35 -4.48
CA THR A 192 13.16 -0.06 -3.10
C THR A 192 13.53 1.03 -2.10
N LEU A 193 14.69 1.67 -2.29
CA LEU A 193 15.12 2.80 -1.44
C LEU A 193 14.21 4.02 -1.63
N MET A 194 13.86 4.33 -2.90
CA MET A 194 12.91 5.41 -3.21
C MET A 194 11.57 5.18 -2.53
N PHE A 195 11.06 3.96 -2.54
CA PHE A 195 9.83 3.61 -1.84
C PHE A 195 9.99 3.73 -0.32
N ALA A 196 11.02 3.13 0.26
CA ALA A 196 11.24 3.11 1.70
C ALA A 196 11.34 4.52 2.31
N PHE A 197 12.05 5.44 1.64
CA PHE A 197 12.24 6.81 2.13
C PHE A 197 11.20 7.80 1.59
N GLY A 198 10.63 7.55 0.40
CA GLY A 198 9.71 8.46 -0.28
C GLY A 198 8.26 8.31 0.13
N ILE A 199 7.80 7.09 0.44
CA ILE A 199 6.37 6.84 0.67
C ILE A 199 5.81 7.62 1.86
N GLY A 200 6.55 7.69 2.97
CA GLY A 200 6.13 8.43 4.17
C GLY A 200 5.89 9.92 3.90
N PRO A 201 6.88 10.66 3.36
CA PRO A 201 6.70 12.06 2.94
C PRO A 201 5.56 12.27 1.93
N CYS A 202 5.39 11.38 0.94
CA CYS A 202 4.32 11.47 -0.06
C CYS A 202 2.93 11.32 0.57
N ILE A 203 2.75 10.37 1.50
CA ILE A 203 1.50 10.22 2.25
C ILE A 203 1.23 11.47 3.10
N ALA A 204 2.23 11.95 3.85
CA ALA A 204 2.07 13.13 4.69
C ALA A 204 1.69 14.38 3.87
N PHE A 205 2.32 14.56 2.71
CA PHE A 205 2.00 15.64 1.77
C PHE A 205 0.58 15.53 1.23
N SER A 206 0.15 14.33 0.82
CA SER A 206 -1.22 14.07 0.36
C SER A 206 -2.25 14.42 1.43
N LEU A 207 -2.06 13.93 2.65
CA LEU A 207 -2.95 14.22 3.77
C LEU A 207 -3.01 15.73 4.08
N TYR A 208 -1.89 16.42 4.00
CA TYR A 208 -1.81 17.87 4.20
C TYR A 208 -2.61 18.65 3.14
N ILE A 209 -2.41 18.32 1.86
CA ILE A 209 -3.10 18.98 0.75
C ILE A 209 -4.61 18.77 0.88
N ILE A 210 -5.06 17.52 1.07
CA ILE A 210 -6.49 17.21 1.15
C ILE A 210 -7.12 17.93 2.34
N ASN A 211 -6.44 17.95 3.49
CA ASN A 211 -6.93 18.68 4.66
C ASN A 211 -7.09 20.18 4.38
N ARG A 212 -6.14 20.78 3.66
CA ARG A 212 -6.18 22.22 3.33
C ARG A 212 -7.24 22.58 2.28
N MET A 213 -7.54 21.66 1.36
CA MET A 213 -8.53 21.90 0.29
C MET A 213 -9.97 21.67 0.75
N MET A 214 -10.17 20.86 1.80
CA MET A 214 -11.50 20.41 2.22
C MET A 214 -11.97 20.98 3.57
N ASN A 215 -11.10 21.69 4.27
CA ASN A 215 -11.40 22.48 5.48
C ASN A 215 -11.02 23.95 5.26
#